data_827ff4a6db1ea54655c48f90246ce42f
#
_entry.id   827ff4a6db1ea54655c48f90246ce42f
#
_cell.length_a   1.000
_cell.length_b   1.000
_cell.length_c   1.000
_cell.angle_alpha   90.00
_cell.angle_beta   90.00
_cell.angle_gamma   90.00
#
_symmetry.space_group_name_H-M   'P 1'
#
loop_
_entity.id
_entity.type
_entity.pdbx_description
1 polymer ?
#
loop_
_entity_poly.entity_id
_entity_poly.type
_entity_poly.pdbx_seq_one_letter_code
_entity_poly.pdbx_strand_id
1 'polypeptide(L)'
;MKRYIFVGNRFYVLEKMLEHKLNIVKIYVPEGSFVEIELKKRQMTYTVLPEKREFIENLLTDDYDVLISNGCPYILPISKLKEKNSSKKFINIHPSLLPDLKGKSPINGAVLFGRKHGVTCHYMDDTIDGGDVIAQIEIPMSDDISLGLLYQISFISEGLVFEKAFKNKFHKIENPLFTGKEIYYSRKKEDCYLEKEDSMETIIRKIKAFSIYGQYAKVRCKEGEYDVFNINTIENKYVNKLFEKEKNNTIILKYDNDKFLIKYLDVLIEISISKPYLLQVGQVWIESI
;
A
#
# COMPACT_ATOMS: atom_id res chain seq x y z
N MET A 1 33.05 13.09 0.56
CA MET A 1 31.85 12.44 -0.06
C MET A 1 30.87 12.15 1.05
N LYS A 2 29.56 12.41 0.87
CA LYS A 2 28.54 12.10 1.92
C LYS A 2 28.42 10.59 2.11
N ARG A 3 28.25 10.17 3.36
CA ARG A 3 28.09 8.78 3.78
C ARG A 3 26.59 8.51 4.00
N TYR A 4 26.11 7.42 3.43
CA TYR A 4 24.69 7.08 3.46
C TYR A 4 24.46 5.79 4.25
N ILE A 5 23.38 5.75 5.02
CA ILE A 5 22.78 4.52 5.52
C ILE A 5 21.48 4.30 4.77
N PHE A 6 21.22 3.07 4.33
CA PHE A 6 19.93 2.63 3.85
C PHE A 6 19.25 1.73 4.88
N VAL A 7 17.94 1.90 5.09
CA VAL A 7 17.12 0.99 5.88
C VAL A 7 15.78 0.76 5.18
N GLY A 8 15.43 -0.50 4.96
CA GLY A 8 14.13 -0.81 4.37
C GLY A 8 14.00 -2.19 3.76
N ASN A 9 12.80 -2.47 3.25
CA ASN A 9 12.41 -3.76 2.66
C ASN A 9 12.12 -3.68 1.16
N ARG A 10 12.42 -2.56 0.48
CA ARG A 10 12.14 -2.31 -0.93
C ARG A 10 13.43 -2.00 -1.67
N PHE A 11 13.65 -2.65 -2.82
CA PHE A 11 14.95 -2.64 -3.48
C PHE A 11 15.17 -1.44 -4.42
N TYR A 12 14.14 -0.91 -5.06
CA TYR A 12 14.30 0.09 -6.14
C TYR A 12 15.01 1.39 -5.71
N VAL A 13 14.79 1.85 -4.47
CA VAL A 13 15.50 3.01 -3.93
C VAL A 13 16.97 2.69 -3.72
N LEU A 14 17.28 1.54 -3.11
CA LEU A 14 18.66 1.09 -2.91
C LEU A 14 19.37 0.90 -4.25
N GLU A 15 18.69 0.34 -5.25
CA GLU A 15 19.23 0.18 -6.60
C GLU A 15 19.63 1.53 -7.20
N LYS A 16 18.81 2.57 -7.09
CA LYS A 16 19.17 3.93 -7.54
C LYS A 16 20.34 4.51 -6.76
N MET A 17 20.43 4.25 -5.45
CA MET A 17 21.60 4.66 -4.67
C MET A 17 22.90 4.00 -5.19
N LEU A 18 22.84 2.71 -5.57
CA LEU A 18 23.96 1.96 -6.13
C LEU A 18 24.33 2.46 -7.54
N GLU A 19 23.34 2.69 -8.42
CA GLU A 19 23.55 3.25 -9.77
C GLU A 19 24.27 4.60 -9.72
N HIS A 20 23.92 5.46 -8.77
CA HIS A 20 24.56 6.73 -8.53
C HIS A 20 25.90 6.62 -7.78
N LYS A 21 26.37 5.40 -7.48
CA LYS A 21 27.62 5.12 -6.76
C LYS A 21 27.75 5.91 -5.45
N LEU A 22 26.66 6.00 -4.71
CA LEU A 22 26.67 6.67 -3.41
C LEU A 22 27.54 5.90 -2.43
N ASN A 23 28.23 6.61 -1.54
CA ASN A 23 29.02 5.99 -0.48
C ASN A 23 28.08 5.44 0.62
N ILE A 24 27.53 4.24 0.40
CA ILE A 24 26.65 3.56 1.34
C ILE A 24 27.51 2.83 2.36
N VAL A 25 27.58 3.34 3.58
CA VAL A 25 28.40 2.76 4.65
C VAL A 25 27.72 1.62 5.38
N LYS A 26 26.39 1.56 5.33
CA LYS A 26 25.61 0.47 5.97
C LYS A 26 24.26 0.29 5.30
N ILE A 27 23.82 -0.97 5.20
CA ILE A 27 22.53 -1.36 4.66
C ILE A 27 21.83 -2.22 5.72
N TYR A 28 20.71 -1.75 6.24
CA TYR A 28 19.85 -2.51 7.17
C TYR A 28 18.63 -3.03 6.44
N VAL A 29 18.37 -4.32 6.52
CA VAL A 29 17.23 -4.98 5.87
C VAL A 29 16.51 -5.93 6.82
N PRO A 30 15.18 -6.02 6.82
CA PRO A 30 14.46 -7.04 7.57
C PRO A 30 14.81 -8.44 7.08
N GLU A 31 14.93 -9.39 8.00
CA GLU A 31 15.16 -10.80 7.71
C GLU A 31 14.07 -11.36 6.78
N GLY A 32 14.46 -12.18 5.81
CA GLY A 32 13.56 -12.78 4.82
C GLY A 32 12.98 -11.81 3.81
N SER A 33 13.35 -10.52 3.83
CA SER A 33 12.84 -9.52 2.89
C SER A 33 13.34 -9.74 1.46
N PHE A 34 12.59 -9.22 0.48
CA PHE A 34 13.02 -9.24 -0.93
C PHE A 34 14.37 -8.55 -1.12
N VAL A 35 14.62 -7.47 -0.40
CA VAL A 35 15.92 -6.76 -0.46
C VAL A 35 17.05 -7.66 0.02
N GLU A 36 16.86 -8.40 1.10
CA GLU A 36 17.87 -9.34 1.59
C GLU A 36 18.21 -10.40 0.54
N ILE A 37 17.18 -10.96 -0.12
CA ILE A 37 17.36 -11.96 -1.18
C ILE A 37 18.16 -11.36 -2.35
N GLU A 38 17.84 -10.15 -2.78
CA GLU A 38 18.56 -9.47 -3.86
C GLU A 38 20.01 -9.13 -3.49
N LEU A 39 20.28 -8.72 -2.26
CA LEU A 39 21.62 -8.45 -1.78
C LEU A 39 22.46 -9.74 -1.71
N LYS A 40 21.89 -10.85 -1.25
CA LYS A 40 22.53 -12.19 -1.26
C LYS A 40 22.93 -12.60 -2.69
N LYS A 41 22.02 -12.46 -3.66
CA LYS A 41 22.30 -12.77 -5.08
C LYS A 41 23.45 -11.92 -5.64
N ARG A 42 23.54 -10.67 -5.23
CA ARG A 42 24.56 -9.71 -5.66
C ARG A 42 25.86 -9.78 -4.83
N GLN A 43 25.94 -10.68 -3.85
CA GLN A 43 27.07 -10.84 -2.92
C GLN A 43 27.44 -9.54 -2.19
N MET A 44 26.45 -8.72 -1.87
CA MET A 44 26.63 -7.45 -1.18
C MET A 44 26.51 -7.63 0.33
N THR A 45 27.34 -6.90 1.07
CA THR A 45 27.31 -6.86 2.54
C THR A 45 26.10 -6.07 3.01
N TYR A 46 25.39 -6.61 3.99
CA TYR A 46 24.27 -5.96 4.68
C TYR A 46 24.22 -6.39 6.14
N THR A 47 23.38 -5.73 6.92
CA THR A 47 23.08 -6.07 8.32
C THR A 47 21.59 -6.39 8.42
N VAL A 48 21.24 -7.53 9.00
CA VAL A 48 19.84 -7.81 9.35
C VAL A 48 19.38 -6.73 10.34
N LEU A 49 18.22 -6.15 10.09
CA LEU A 49 17.69 -5.07 10.93
C LEU A 49 17.44 -5.60 12.35
N PRO A 50 18.18 -5.10 13.36
CA PRO A 50 17.99 -5.56 14.73
C PRO A 50 16.71 -4.97 15.33
N GLU A 51 16.40 -5.37 16.57
CA GLU A 51 15.29 -4.79 17.33
C GLU A 51 15.40 -3.27 17.44
N LYS A 52 14.25 -2.59 17.52
CA LYS A 52 14.15 -1.12 17.46
C LYS A 52 15.14 -0.39 18.36
N ARG A 53 15.32 -0.86 19.59
CA ARG A 53 16.22 -0.22 20.57
C ARG A 53 17.67 -0.27 20.11
N GLU A 54 18.15 -1.43 19.77
CA GLU A 54 19.51 -1.65 19.28
C GLU A 54 19.75 -0.89 17.97
N PHE A 55 18.76 -0.88 17.06
CA PHE A 55 18.86 -0.11 15.82
C PHE A 55 19.04 1.38 16.09
N ILE A 56 18.31 1.96 17.04
CA ILE A 56 18.47 3.38 17.42
C ILE A 56 19.84 3.62 18.04
N GLU A 57 20.34 2.71 18.90
CA GLU A 57 21.68 2.79 19.52
C GLU A 57 22.77 2.77 18.42
N ASN A 58 22.63 1.90 17.43
CA ASN A 58 23.52 1.85 16.27
C ASN A 58 23.49 3.18 15.48
N LEU A 59 22.33 3.74 15.20
CA LEU A 59 22.22 5.02 14.50
C LEU A 59 22.81 6.21 15.28
N LEU A 60 22.86 6.14 16.60
CA LEU A 60 23.50 7.17 17.44
C LEU A 60 25.03 7.08 17.41
N THR A 61 25.58 5.90 17.15
CA THR A 61 27.03 5.63 17.15
C THR A 61 27.63 5.57 15.75
N ASP A 62 26.84 5.17 14.75
CA ASP A 62 27.29 5.07 13.36
C ASP A 62 27.66 6.46 12.77
N ASP A 63 28.72 6.44 11.97
CA ASP A 63 29.24 7.64 11.31
C ASP A 63 28.65 7.77 9.90
N TYR A 64 27.63 8.61 9.75
CA TYR A 64 26.91 8.89 8.49
C TYR A 64 26.36 10.30 8.44
N ASP A 65 26.06 10.77 7.23
CA ASP A 65 25.54 12.11 6.96
C ASP A 65 24.04 12.07 6.58
N VAL A 66 23.59 10.98 5.92
CA VAL A 66 22.24 10.85 5.42
C VAL A 66 21.71 9.43 5.68
N LEU A 67 20.51 9.32 6.27
CA LEU A 67 19.76 8.07 6.35
C LEU A 67 18.62 8.11 5.33
N ILE A 68 18.56 7.08 4.50
CA ILE A 68 17.46 6.84 3.55
C ILE A 68 16.63 5.67 4.06
N SER A 69 15.35 5.94 4.35
CA SER A 69 14.36 4.96 4.78
C SER A 69 13.39 4.65 3.63
N ASN A 70 13.16 3.36 3.36
CA ASN A 70 12.15 2.93 2.40
C ASN A 70 11.48 1.62 2.86
N GLY A 71 10.39 1.76 3.60
CA GLY A 71 9.69 0.64 4.23
C GLY A 71 10.37 0.12 5.50
N CYS A 72 10.99 1.00 6.28
CA CYS A 72 11.44 0.69 7.65
C CYS A 72 10.23 0.44 8.55
N PRO A 73 10.22 -0.64 9.35
CA PRO A 73 9.08 -0.94 10.23
C PRO A 73 9.02 -0.06 11.49
N TYR A 74 10.07 0.73 11.74
CA TYR A 74 10.21 1.51 12.98
C TYR A 74 9.96 3.00 12.77
N ILE A 75 9.25 3.61 13.72
CA ILE A 75 9.20 5.07 13.86
C ILE A 75 10.46 5.49 14.61
N LEU A 76 11.26 6.36 13.98
CA LEU A 76 12.55 6.81 14.50
C LEU A 76 12.40 8.13 15.28
N PRO A 77 13.07 8.30 16.43
CA PRO A 77 13.08 9.54 17.20
C PRO A 77 14.07 10.53 16.56
N ILE A 78 13.63 11.25 15.55
CA ILE A 78 14.51 12.08 14.70
C ILE A 78 15.20 13.19 15.49
N SER A 79 14.49 13.87 16.38
CA SER A 79 15.08 14.90 17.26
C SER A 79 16.24 14.33 18.06
N LYS A 80 16.06 13.18 18.70
CA LYS A 80 17.11 12.50 19.47
C LYS A 80 18.31 12.11 18.59
N LEU A 81 18.07 11.61 17.37
CA LEU A 81 19.15 11.24 16.44
C LEU A 81 19.92 12.45 15.94
N LYS A 82 19.37 13.67 15.98
CA LYS A 82 20.00 14.92 15.60
C LYS A 82 20.75 15.61 16.76
N GLU A 83 20.53 15.22 18.02
CA GLU A 83 21.15 15.87 19.19
C GLU A 83 22.69 15.97 19.08
N LYS A 84 23.34 14.88 18.63
CA LYS A 84 24.81 14.85 18.48
C LYS A 84 25.31 15.49 17.19
N ASN A 85 24.48 15.55 16.15
CA ASN A 85 24.85 16.15 14.87
C ASN A 85 23.59 16.63 14.13
N SER A 86 23.28 17.91 14.27
CA SER A 86 22.12 18.56 13.65
C SER A 86 22.17 18.62 12.12
N SER A 87 23.35 18.39 11.52
CA SER A 87 23.51 18.38 10.05
C SER A 87 23.07 17.06 9.39
N LYS A 88 22.87 15.99 10.18
CA LYS A 88 22.37 14.72 9.64
C LYS A 88 21.00 14.90 8.99
N LYS A 89 20.81 14.28 7.83
CA LYS A 89 19.55 14.26 7.11
C LYS A 89 18.89 12.89 7.22
N PHE A 90 17.59 12.91 7.50
CA PHE A 90 16.74 11.73 7.57
C PHE A 90 15.66 11.88 6.52
N ILE A 91 15.63 10.96 5.55
CA ILE A 91 14.76 11.02 4.38
C ILE A 91 14.00 9.70 4.30
N ASN A 92 12.69 9.79 4.10
CA ASN A 92 11.82 8.63 3.87
C ASN A 92 11.18 8.70 2.49
N ILE A 93 10.96 7.53 1.91
CA ILE A 93 10.18 7.39 0.69
C ILE A 93 8.89 6.67 1.06
N HIS A 94 7.76 7.35 0.82
CA HIS A 94 6.43 6.92 1.21
C HIS A 94 5.51 6.78 -0.01
N PRO A 95 4.77 5.65 -0.17
CA PRO A 95 3.94 5.41 -1.34
C PRO A 95 2.55 6.07 -1.22
N SER A 96 2.52 7.38 -1.05
CA SER A 96 1.36 8.24 -1.20
C SER A 96 1.76 9.65 -1.67
N LEU A 97 0.78 10.47 -2.03
CA LEU A 97 0.97 11.91 -2.24
C LEU A 97 0.82 12.65 -0.90
N LEU A 98 1.89 12.68 -0.09
CA LEU A 98 1.87 13.38 1.19
C LEU A 98 1.47 14.87 1.01
N PRO A 99 0.74 15.44 1.98
CA PRO A 99 0.43 14.91 3.31
C PRO A 99 -0.75 13.92 3.38
N ASP A 100 -1.34 13.50 2.27
CA ASP A 100 -2.46 12.55 2.29
C ASP A 100 -1.97 11.10 2.48
N LEU A 101 -2.82 10.27 3.10
CA LEU A 101 -2.58 8.84 3.32
C LEU A 101 -1.27 8.55 4.07
N LYS A 102 -0.97 9.32 5.11
CA LYS A 102 0.05 8.96 6.10
C LYS A 102 -0.29 7.61 6.73
N GLY A 103 0.72 6.85 7.16
CA GLY A 103 0.55 5.58 7.88
C GLY A 103 0.96 4.34 7.08
N LYS A 104 0.55 3.15 7.56
CA LYS A 104 1.16 1.88 7.10
C LYS A 104 0.61 1.31 5.80
N SER A 105 -0.56 1.72 5.34
CA SER A 105 -1.25 1.08 4.20
C SER A 105 -1.77 2.08 3.17
N PRO A 106 -0.94 3.05 2.72
CA PRO A 106 -1.40 4.15 1.87
C PRO A 106 -1.92 3.68 0.51
N ILE A 107 -1.34 2.61 -0.08
CA ILE A 107 -1.76 2.08 -1.38
C ILE A 107 -3.18 1.50 -1.30
N ASN A 108 -3.47 0.67 -0.27
CA ASN A 108 -4.84 0.22 -0.03
C ASN A 108 -5.78 1.40 0.25
N GLY A 109 -5.32 2.38 1.05
CA GLY A 109 -6.10 3.58 1.38
C GLY A 109 -6.47 4.40 0.14
N ALA A 110 -5.57 4.54 -0.83
CA ALA A 110 -5.85 5.25 -2.07
C ALA A 110 -7.04 4.61 -2.83
N VAL A 111 -7.05 3.29 -2.96
CA VAL A 111 -8.14 2.54 -3.60
C VAL A 111 -9.42 2.59 -2.75
N LEU A 112 -9.31 2.31 -1.45
CA LEU A 112 -10.45 2.22 -0.53
C LEU A 112 -11.23 3.54 -0.43
N PHE A 113 -10.52 4.66 -0.38
CA PHE A 113 -11.14 5.98 -0.24
C PHE A 113 -11.25 6.75 -1.56
N GLY A 114 -10.89 6.14 -2.71
CA GLY A 114 -10.92 6.81 -4.01
C GLY A 114 -10.04 8.05 -4.06
N ARG A 115 -8.83 7.97 -3.48
CA ARG A 115 -7.89 9.09 -3.40
C ARG A 115 -6.92 9.07 -4.56
N LYS A 116 -6.36 10.22 -4.88
CA LYS A 116 -5.19 10.28 -5.75
C LYS A 116 -4.05 9.47 -5.16
N HIS A 117 -3.28 8.82 -6.02
CA HIS A 117 -2.14 8.00 -5.59
C HIS A 117 -0.82 8.52 -6.16
N GLY A 118 0.26 8.17 -5.50
CA GLY A 118 1.60 8.51 -5.94
C GLY A 118 2.65 8.13 -4.91
N VAL A 119 3.83 8.69 -5.05
CA VAL A 119 4.96 8.45 -4.15
C VAL A 119 5.61 9.77 -3.76
N THR A 120 6.07 9.86 -2.53
CA THR A 120 6.71 11.06 -1.96
C THR A 120 8.06 10.72 -1.37
N CYS A 121 9.09 11.49 -1.72
CA CYS A 121 10.33 11.58 -0.98
C CYS A 121 10.24 12.82 -0.06
N HIS A 122 10.45 12.64 1.25
CA HIS A 122 10.30 13.71 2.22
C HIS A 122 11.33 13.63 3.34
N TYR A 123 11.60 14.74 4.01
CA TYR A 123 12.35 14.72 5.25
C TYR A 123 11.52 14.08 6.36
N MET A 124 12.20 13.39 7.27
CA MET A 124 11.57 12.85 8.47
C MET A 124 11.68 13.86 9.62
N ASP A 125 10.61 13.94 10.41
CA ASP A 125 10.57 14.53 11.74
C ASP A 125 10.03 13.51 12.74
N ASP A 126 9.66 13.94 13.95
CA ASP A 126 9.12 13.04 14.99
C ASP A 126 7.65 12.68 14.78
N THR A 127 7.02 13.20 13.74
CA THR A 127 5.64 12.83 13.36
C THR A 127 5.63 11.73 12.31
N ILE A 128 4.54 10.96 12.24
CA ILE A 128 4.41 9.90 11.24
C ILE A 128 4.22 10.51 9.86
N ASP A 129 5.14 10.16 8.93
CA ASP A 129 5.14 10.62 7.55
C ASP A 129 4.96 12.16 7.43
N GLY A 130 5.54 12.89 8.41
CA GLY A 130 5.63 14.33 8.41
C GLY A 130 6.96 14.84 7.87
N GLY A 131 7.14 16.15 7.98
CA GLY A 131 8.33 16.83 7.48
C GLY A 131 8.18 17.33 6.03
N ASP A 132 9.14 18.15 5.63
CA ASP A 132 9.09 18.85 4.33
C ASP A 132 9.18 17.87 3.15
N VAL A 133 8.32 18.05 2.15
CA VAL A 133 8.33 17.27 0.90
C VAL A 133 9.51 17.70 0.01
N ILE A 134 10.25 16.72 -0.51
CA ILE A 134 11.43 16.94 -1.37
C ILE A 134 11.05 16.71 -2.84
N ALA A 135 10.32 15.64 -3.12
CA ALA A 135 9.87 15.30 -4.47
C ALA A 135 8.61 14.44 -4.42
N GLN A 136 7.79 14.54 -5.45
CA GLN A 136 6.59 13.70 -5.62
C GLN A 136 6.45 13.27 -7.07
N ILE A 137 5.82 12.09 -7.25
CA ILE A 137 5.35 11.58 -8.54
C ILE A 137 3.92 11.12 -8.33
N GLU A 138 2.97 11.67 -9.11
CA GLU A 138 1.58 11.19 -9.16
C GLU A 138 1.51 9.94 -10.05
N ILE A 139 0.78 8.94 -9.61
CA ILE A 139 0.45 7.74 -10.35
C ILE A 139 -1.05 7.82 -10.67
N PRO A 140 -1.43 8.12 -11.93
CA PRO A 140 -2.83 8.18 -12.30
C PRO A 140 -3.55 6.86 -12.04
N MET A 141 -4.71 6.94 -11.39
CA MET A 141 -5.53 5.78 -11.08
C MET A 141 -6.51 5.52 -12.23
N SER A 142 -6.66 4.23 -12.58
CA SER A 142 -7.63 3.77 -13.60
C SER A 142 -8.18 2.40 -13.19
N ASP A 143 -9.32 2.03 -13.76
CA ASP A 143 -10.04 0.79 -13.38
C ASP A 143 -9.35 -0.50 -13.83
N ASP A 144 -8.45 -0.43 -14.80
CA ASP A 144 -7.67 -1.54 -15.33
C ASP A 144 -6.42 -1.89 -14.49
N ILE A 145 -6.07 -1.04 -13.50
CA ILE A 145 -4.94 -1.28 -12.61
C ILE A 145 -5.40 -2.10 -11.40
N SER A 146 -4.99 -3.36 -11.32
CA SER A 146 -5.22 -4.19 -10.12
C SER A 146 -4.38 -3.68 -8.94
N LEU A 147 -4.82 -3.97 -7.71
CA LEU A 147 -4.08 -3.60 -6.49
C LEU A 147 -2.64 -4.16 -6.52
N GLY A 148 -2.46 -5.41 -6.96
CA GLY A 148 -1.13 -6.02 -7.05
C GLY A 148 -0.22 -5.28 -8.02
N LEU A 149 -0.72 -4.87 -9.19
CA LEU A 149 0.03 -4.06 -10.15
C LEU A 149 0.32 -2.68 -9.59
N LEU A 150 -0.65 -2.05 -8.91
CA LEU A 150 -0.46 -0.74 -8.27
C LEU A 150 0.67 -0.77 -7.23
N TYR A 151 0.78 -1.83 -6.44
CA TYR A 151 1.90 -2.03 -5.51
C TYR A 151 3.24 -2.05 -6.25
N GLN A 152 3.35 -2.81 -7.36
CA GLN A 152 4.61 -2.89 -8.13
C GLN A 152 4.98 -1.56 -8.77
N ILE A 153 4.00 -0.88 -9.39
CA ILE A 153 4.21 0.46 -9.98
C ILE A 153 4.65 1.45 -8.90
N SER A 154 4.02 1.42 -7.72
CA SER A 154 4.40 2.27 -6.60
C SER A 154 5.84 2.04 -6.17
N PHE A 155 6.27 0.78 -6.03
CA PHE A 155 7.64 0.46 -5.62
C PHE A 155 8.69 0.88 -6.68
N ILE A 156 8.38 0.70 -7.96
CA ILE A 156 9.24 1.22 -9.04
C ILE A 156 9.32 2.75 -8.96
N SER A 157 8.18 3.40 -8.77
CA SER A 157 8.10 4.87 -8.67
C SER A 157 8.80 5.44 -7.44
N GLU A 158 8.95 4.65 -6.35
CA GLU A 158 9.77 5.03 -5.20
C GLU A 158 11.25 5.22 -5.60
N GLY A 159 11.80 4.37 -6.47
CA GLY A 159 13.14 4.56 -7.03
C GLY A 159 13.23 5.83 -7.89
N LEU A 160 12.20 6.09 -8.71
CA LEU A 160 12.15 7.28 -9.58
C LEU A 160 12.01 8.59 -8.78
N VAL A 161 11.20 8.61 -7.73
CA VAL A 161 11.06 9.81 -6.88
C VAL A 161 12.32 10.07 -6.07
N PHE A 162 13.02 9.02 -5.62
CA PHE A 162 14.33 9.17 -5.01
C PHE A 162 15.34 9.78 -5.98
N GLU A 163 15.39 9.31 -7.22
CA GLU A 163 16.26 9.87 -8.26
C GLU A 163 15.94 11.35 -8.53
N LYS A 164 14.65 11.70 -8.62
CA LYS A 164 14.20 13.10 -8.75
C LYS A 164 14.67 13.96 -7.57
N ALA A 165 14.52 13.46 -6.34
CA ALA A 165 14.96 14.13 -5.13
C ALA A 165 16.50 14.29 -5.09
N PHE A 166 17.23 13.26 -5.49
CA PHE A 166 18.71 13.27 -5.55
C PHE A 166 19.22 14.30 -6.57
N LYS A 167 18.66 14.33 -7.79
CA LYS A 167 19.01 15.34 -8.81
C LYS A 167 18.74 16.77 -8.33
N ASN A 168 17.69 16.97 -7.53
CA ASN A 168 17.39 18.25 -6.87
C ASN A 168 18.20 18.48 -5.58
N LYS A 169 19.26 17.70 -5.32
CA LYS A 169 20.13 17.82 -4.12
C LYS A 169 19.34 17.76 -2.80
N PHE A 170 18.18 17.09 -2.81
CA PHE A 170 17.25 17.00 -1.70
C PHE A 170 16.72 18.35 -1.20
N HIS A 171 16.58 19.35 -2.07
CA HIS A 171 15.90 20.58 -1.69
C HIS A 171 14.38 20.32 -1.60
N LYS A 172 13.75 20.90 -0.56
CA LYS A 172 12.31 20.82 -0.40
C LYS A 172 11.58 21.56 -1.52
N ILE A 173 10.38 21.10 -1.85
CA ILE A 173 9.46 21.81 -2.76
C ILE A 173 8.47 22.63 -1.95
N GLU A 174 8.05 23.78 -2.49
CA GLU A 174 7.10 24.69 -1.81
C GLU A 174 5.65 24.23 -2.01
N ASN A 175 5.33 23.62 -3.14
CA ASN A 175 3.99 23.26 -3.53
C ASN A 175 3.87 21.74 -3.74
N PRO A 176 3.48 20.96 -2.72
CA PRO A 176 3.14 19.55 -2.88
C PRO A 176 1.97 19.34 -3.84
N LEU A 177 1.96 18.18 -4.53
CA LEU A 177 0.91 17.85 -5.51
C LEU A 177 -0.47 17.67 -4.87
N PHE A 178 -0.54 17.35 -3.60
CA PHE A 178 -1.79 17.19 -2.89
C PHE A 178 -2.18 18.47 -2.13
N THR A 179 -3.41 18.95 -2.37
CA THR A 179 -3.95 20.18 -1.76
C THR A 179 -5.29 19.98 -1.04
N GLY A 180 -5.75 18.74 -0.87
CA GLY A 180 -7.04 18.42 -0.24
C GLY A 180 -6.95 18.22 1.28
N LYS A 181 -8.07 17.76 1.87
CA LYS A 181 -8.09 17.31 3.27
C LYS A 181 -7.33 15.99 3.39
N GLU A 182 -6.26 15.98 4.15
CA GLU A 182 -5.44 14.80 4.42
C GLU A 182 -6.16 13.78 5.32
N ILE A 183 -5.84 12.51 5.13
CA ILE A 183 -6.25 11.43 6.00
C ILE A 183 -5.03 10.61 6.44
N TYR A 184 -5.12 10.03 7.63
CA TYR A 184 -4.21 9.00 8.11
C TYR A 184 -4.85 7.63 7.91
N TYR A 185 -4.11 6.67 7.35
CA TYR A 185 -4.63 5.33 7.20
C TYR A 185 -3.61 4.25 7.54
N SER A 186 -3.99 3.42 8.48
CA SER A 186 -3.33 2.13 8.76
C SER A 186 -4.41 1.07 8.80
N ARG A 187 -4.35 0.11 7.90
CA ARG A 187 -5.34 -0.96 7.73
C ARG A 187 -5.66 -1.65 9.05
N LYS A 188 -6.94 -1.78 9.33
CA LYS A 188 -7.50 -2.60 10.41
C LYS A 188 -8.06 -3.89 9.84
N LYS A 189 -8.26 -4.89 10.72
CA LYS A 189 -8.83 -6.18 10.30
C LYS A 189 -10.24 -6.03 9.75
N GLU A 190 -11.02 -5.11 10.32
CA GLU A 190 -12.42 -4.85 9.99
C GLU A 190 -12.60 -4.20 8.61
N ASP A 191 -11.60 -3.48 8.12
CA ASP A 191 -11.70 -2.70 6.87
C ASP A 191 -11.98 -3.58 5.63
N CYS A 192 -11.61 -4.86 5.67
CA CYS A 192 -11.81 -5.78 4.56
C CYS A 192 -13.21 -6.43 4.52
N TYR A 193 -14.04 -6.27 5.56
CA TYR A 193 -15.35 -6.88 5.57
C TYR A 193 -16.36 -6.06 4.78
N LEU A 194 -17.16 -6.76 3.96
CA LEU A 194 -18.31 -6.21 3.28
C LEU A 194 -19.49 -6.24 4.25
N GLU A 195 -20.10 -5.07 4.46
CA GLU A 195 -21.22 -4.91 5.37
C GLU A 195 -22.51 -4.64 4.57
N LYS A 196 -23.66 -5.02 5.12
CA LYS A 196 -24.95 -4.86 4.45
C LYS A 196 -25.33 -3.39 4.20
N GLU A 197 -24.82 -2.49 5.02
CA GLU A 197 -25.02 -1.05 4.94
C GLU A 197 -24.09 -0.37 3.93
N ASP A 198 -23.10 -1.10 3.41
CA ASP A 198 -22.18 -0.57 2.42
C ASP A 198 -22.91 -0.23 1.10
N SER A 199 -22.64 0.95 0.57
CA SER A 199 -23.07 1.29 -0.78
C SER A 199 -22.35 0.41 -1.83
N MET A 200 -22.92 0.30 -3.03
CA MET A 200 -22.27 -0.44 -4.12
C MET A 200 -20.86 0.08 -4.41
N GLU A 201 -20.67 1.40 -4.38
CA GLU A 201 -19.36 2.02 -4.55
C GLU A 201 -18.38 1.58 -3.45
N THR A 202 -18.82 1.55 -2.19
CA THR A 202 -18.01 1.09 -1.06
C THR A 202 -17.63 -0.38 -1.20
N ILE A 203 -18.56 -1.25 -1.60
CA ILE A 203 -18.30 -2.67 -1.85
C ILE A 203 -17.25 -2.86 -2.94
N ILE A 204 -17.39 -2.18 -4.07
CA ILE A 204 -16.43 -2.25 -5.17
C ILE A 204 -15.05 -1.78 -4.70
N ARG A 205 -14.98 -0.66 -3.98
CA ARG A 205 -13.72 -0.13 -3.46
C ARG A 205 -13.07 -1.08 -2.44
N LYS A 206 -13.84 -1.65 -1.52
CA LYS A 206 -13.33 -2.64 -0.55
C LYS A 206 -12.76 -3.87 -1.28
N ILE A 207 -13.49 -4.45 -2.24
CA ILE A 207 -13.00 -5.61 -2.98
C ILE A 207 -11.72 -5.25 -3.77
N LYS A 208 -11.68 -4.11 -4.46
CA LYS A 208 -10.49 -3.66 -5.17
C LYS A 208 -9.31 -3.36 -4.23
N ALA A 209 -9.57 -2.72 -3.08
CA ALA A 209 -8.54 -2.36 -2.09
C ALA A 209 -7.98 -3.56 -1.32
N PHE A 210 -8.67 -4.70 -1.35
CA PHE A 210 -8.30 -5.95 -0.66
C PHE A 210 -8.39 -7.12 -1.65
N SER A 211 -7.57 -7.11 -2.70
CA SER A 211 -7.60 -8.09 -3.80
C SER A 211 -6.27 -8.82 -4.03
N ILE A 212 -5.37 -8.83 -3.05
CA ILE A 212 -4.10 -9.55 -3.12
C ILE A 212 -4.04 -10.67 -2.07
N TYR A 213 -3.25 -11.70 -2.35
CA TYR A 213 -3.08 -12.86 -1.47
C TYR A 213 -2.81 -12.45 -0.01
N GLY A 214 -3.56 -13.05 0.91
CA GLY A 214 -3.51 -12.75 2.35
C GLY A 214 -4.18 -11.44 2.78
N GLN A 215 -4.82 -10.72 1.84
CA GLN A 215 -5.50 -9.44 2.10
C GLN A 215 -6.83 -9.33 1.34
N TYR A 216 -7.54 -10.43 1.12
CA TYR A 216 -8.80 -10.37 0.40
C TYR A 216 -9.92 -9.69 1.20
N ALA A 217 -10.81 -9.00 0.46
CA ALA A 217 -12.09 -8.59 1.01
C ALA A 217 -12.88 -9.83 1.46
N LYS A 218 -13.74 -9.67 2.45
CA LYS A 218 -14.43 -10.77 3.10
C LYS A 218 -15.92 -10.52 3.17
N VAL A 219 -16.70 -11.57 2.95
CA VAL A 219 -18.14 -11.56 3.17
C VAL A 219 -18.50 -12.62 4.20
N ARG A 220 -19.48 -12.31 5.04
CA ARG A 220 -20.09 -13.25 5.98
C ARG A 220 -21.45 -13.66 5.47
N CYS A 221 -21.64 -14.97 5.36
CA CYS A 221 -22.90 -15.61 5.03
C CYS A 221 -23.24 -16.59 6.15
N LYS A 222 -24.45 -17.12 6.15
CA LYS A 222 -24.91 -18.11 7.16
C LYS A 222 -23.95 -19.29 7.32
N GLU A 223 -23.35 -19.73 6.21
CA GLU A 223 -22.46 -20.88 6.14
C GLU A 223 -21.01 -20.57 6.56
N GLY A 224 -20.67 -19.31 6.79
CA GLY A 224 -19.33 -18.91 7.23
C GLY A 224 -18.77 -17.64 6.58
N GLU A 225 -17.44 -17.51 6.64
CA GLU A 225 -16.69 -16.38 6.09
C GLU A 225 -15.97 -16.80 4.80
N TYR A 226 -16.04 -15.95 3.79
CA TYR A 226 -15.49 -16.19 2.45
C TYR A 226 -14.65 -15.00 1.99
N ASP A 227 -13.52 -15.29 1.35
CA ASP A 227 -12.74 -14.28 0.66
C ASP A 227 -13.38 -13.96 -0.69
N VAL A 228 -13.45 -12.69 -1.03
CA VAL A 228 -13.94 -12.19 -2.32
C VAL A 228 -12.74 -11.76 -3.15
N PHE A 229 -12.54 -12.42 -4.30
CA PHE A 229 -11.34 -12.21 -5.12
C PHE A 229 -11.53 -11.11 -6.17
N ASN A 230 -12.73 -10.99 -6.72
CA ASN A 230 -13.04 -10.04 -7.79
C ASN A 230 -14.51 -9.65 -7.77
N ILE A 231 -14.83 -8.51 -8.39
CA ILE A 231 -16.17 -8.02 -8.65
C ILE A 231 -16.24 -7.32 -10.00
N ASN A 232 -17.28 -7.63 -10.77
CA ASN A 232 -17.63 -6.95 -12.01
C ASN A 232 -19.11 -6.57 -11.97
N THR A 233 -19.45 -5.35 -12.35
CA THR A 233 -20.84 -4.95 -12.56
C THR A 233 -21.34 -5.42 -13.93
N ILE A 234 -22.58 -5.89 -14.02
CA ILE A 234 -23.18 -6.34 -15.28
C ILE A 234 -24.00 -5.20 -15.87
N GLU A 235 -23.52 -4.62 -16.97
CA GLU A 235 -24.19 -3.52 -17.67
C GLU A 235 -25.06 -4.00 -18.84
N ASN A 236 -25.03 -5.30 -19.17
CA ASN A 236 -25.79 -5.87 -20.28
C ASN A 236 -27.29 -5.76 -20.04
N LYS A 237 -27.98 -4.97 -20.87
CA LYS A 237 -29.42 -4.69 -20.73
C LYS A 237 -30.32 -5.93 -20.81
N TYR A 238 -29.95 -6.93 -21.61
CA TYR A 238 -30.70 -8.17 -21.69
C TYR A 238 -30.61 -8.98 -20.41
N VAL A 239 -29.40 -9.11 -19.87
CA VAL A 239 -29.16 -9.83 -18.60
C VAL A 239 -29.86 -9.11 -17.44
N ASN A 240 -29.78 -7.78 -17.38
CA ASN A 240 -30.46 -6.99 -16.36
C ASN A 240 -31.99 -7.17 -16.41
N LYS A 241 -32.59 -7.19 -17.63
CA LYS A 241 -34.02 -7.44 -17.81
C LYS A 241 -34.42 -8.88 -17.42
N LEU A 242 -33.55 -9.87 -17.74
CA LEU A 242 -33.82 -11.26 -17.44
C LEU A 242 -33.97 -11.51 -15.94
N PHE A 243 -33.14 -10.84 -15.12
CA PHE A 243 -33.11 -11.00 -13.67
C PHE A 243 -33.72 -9.82 -12.90
N GLU A 244 -34.51 -8.98 -13.56
CA GLU A 244 -35.12 -7.77 -12.96
C GLU A 244 -35.94 -8.09 -11.70
N LYS A 245 -36.68 -9.22 -11.71
CA LYS A 245 -37.58 -9.64 -10.61
C LYS A 245 -36.89 -10.40 -9.48
N GLU A 246 -35.60 -10.72 -9.62
CA GLU A 246 -34.86 -11.42 -8.57
C GLU A 246 -34.74 -10.55 -7.31
N LYS A 247 -34.70 -11.19 -6.15
CA LYS A 247 -34.57 -10.49 -4.87
C LYS A 247 -33.19 -9.90 -4.70
N ASN A 248 -33.14 -8.71 -4.11
CA ASN A 248 -31.88 -8.10 -3.71
C ASN A 248 -31.15 -8.95 -2.64
N ASN A 249 -29.83 -8.81 -2.60
CA ASN A 249 -28.91 -9.52 -1.71
C ASN A 249 -29.01 -11.05 -1.84
N THR A 250 -29.19 -11.54 -3.07
CA THR A 250 -29.41 -12.97 -3.34
C THR A 250 -28.50 -13.48 -4.45
N ILE A 251 -27.96 -14.67 -4.27
CA ILE A 251 -27.21 -15.43 -5.28
C ILE A 251 -28.18 -15.96 -6.32
N ILE A 252 -28.05 -15.51 -7.58
CA ILE A 252 -28.95 -15.87 -8.69
C ILE A 252 -28.41 -17.08 -9.47
N LEU A 253 -27.12 -17.06 -9.80
CA LEU A 253 -26.47 -18.13 -10.56
C LEU A 253 -25.12 -18.48 -9.95
N LYS A 254 -24.70 -19.73 -10.19
CA LYS A 254 -23.36 -20.22 -9.91
C LYS A 254 -22.81 -20.87 -11.18
N TYR A 255 -21.57 -20.50 -11.57
CA TYR A 255 -20.92 -21.00 -12.77
C TYR A 255 -19.39 -20.87 -12.67
N ASP A 256 -18.68 -21.42 -13.63
CA ASP A 256 -17.20 -21.37 -13.70
C ASP A 256 -16.50 -21.73 -12.36
N ASN A 257 -17.02 -22.76 -11.65
CA ASN A 257 -16.52 -23.27 -10.38
C ASN A 257 -16.54 -22.30 -9.19
N ASP A 258 -16.18 -21.03 -9.36
CA ASP A 258 -16.01 -20.04 -8.29
C ASP A 258 -16.77 -18.73 -8.51
N LYS A 259 -17.51 -18.59 -9.62
CA LYS A 259 -18.24 -17.38 -9.98
C LYS A 259 -19.72 -17.44 -9.60
N PHE A 260 -20.21 -16.31 -9.17
CA PHE A 260 -21.60 -16.11 -8.81
C PHE A 260 -22.16 -14.85 -9.44
N LEU A 261 -23.38 -14.94 -10.00
CA LEU A 261 -24.20 -13.77 -10.32
C LEU A 261 -25.07 -13.45 -9.12
N ILE A 262 -25.03 -12.23 -8.65
CA ILE A 262 -25.72 -11.76 -7.46
C ILE A 262 -26.48 -10.49 -7.80
N LYS A 263 -27.68 -10.32 -7.28
CA LYS A 263 -28.37 -9.03 -7.27
C LYS A 263 -28.16 -8.37 -5.93
N TYR A 264 -27.56 -7.19 -5.93
CA TYR A 264 -27.30 -6.41 -4.74
C TYR A 264 -27.57 -4.91 -4.99
N LEU A 265 -28.42 -4.28 -4.16
CA LEU A 265 -28.85 -2.89 -4.31
C LEU A 265 -29.34 -2.58 -5.73
N ASP A 266 -30.18 -3.47 -6.28
CA ASP A 266 -30.75 -3.43 -7.64
C ASP A 266 -29.71 -3.46 -8.79
N VAL A 267 -28.46 -3.76 -8.49
CA VAL A 267 -27.39 -3.98 -9.46
C VAL A 267 -27.04 -5.46 -9.55
N LEU A 268 -26.86 -5.97 -10.77
CA LEU A 268 -26.31 -7.30 -10.99
C LEU A 268 -24.79 -7.21 -10.95
N ILE A 269 -24.17 -8.06 -10.13
CA ILE A 269 -22.73 -8.19 -10.00
C ILE A 269 -22.29 -9.64 -10.20
N GLU A 270 -21.15 -9.80 -10.88
CA GLU A 270 -20.41 -11.06 -10.90
C GLU A 270 -19.31 -10.97 -9.86
N ILE A 271 -19.18 -11.99 -9.02
CA ILE A 271 -18.10 -12.11 -8.06
C ILE A 271 -17.40 -13.46 -8.17
N SER A 272 -16.12 -13.52 -7.77
CA SER A 272 -15.40 -14.77 -7.52
C SER A 272 -15.03 -14.86 -6.05
N ILE A 273 -15.26 -16.03 -5.43
CA ILE A 273 -15.07 -16.24 -3.99
C ILE A 273 -14.34 -17.53 -3.64
N SER A 274 -13.77 -17.58 -2.44
CA SER A 274 -13.21 -18.80 -1.86
C SER A 274 -14.32 -19.80 -1.49
N LYS A 275 -14.00 -21.10 -1.49
CA LYS A 275 -14.90 -22.21 -1.06
C LYS A 275 -16.29 -22.16 -1.73
N PRO A 276 -16.38 -22.00 -3.04
CA PRO A 276 -17.65 -21.78 -3.75
C PRO A 276 -18.64 -22.93 -3.61
N TYR A 277 -18.17 -24.15 -3.23
CA TYR A 277 -18.99 -25.34 -3.05
C TYR A 277 -19.92 -25.27 -1.83
N LEU A 278 -19.69 -24.35 -0.89
CA LEU A 278 -20.53 -24.15 0.29
C LEU A 278 -21.73 -23.23 0.05
N LEU A 279 -21.71 -22.41 -1.02
CA LEU A 279 -22.79 -21.49 -1.35
C LEU A 279 -23.70 -22.03 -2.44
N GLN A 280 -24.99 -21.73 -2.32
CA GLN A 280 -26.04 -22.18 -3.22
C GLN A 280 -26.88 -21.01 -3.78
N VAL A 281 -27.47 -21.23 -4.95
CA VAL A 281 -28.44 -20.31 -5.54
C VAL A 281 -29.63 -20.13 -4.60
N GLY A 282 -30.11 -18.90 -4.48
CA GLY A 282 -31.20 -18.50 -3.60
C GLY A 282 -30.75 -18.07 -2.20
N GLN A 283 -29.49 -18.26 -1.81
CA GLN A 283 -28.98 -17.79 -0.53
C GLN A 283 -28.76 -16.28 -0.50
N VAL A 284 -28.82 -15.71 0.70
CA VAL A 284 -28.41 -14.32 0.98
C VAL A 284 -26.90 -14.21 0.87
N TRP A 285 -26.40 -13.16 0.20
CA TRP A 285 -24.98 -12.97 0.00
C TRP A 285 -24.27 -12.28 1.18
N ILE A 286 -24.84 -11.18 1.69
CA ILE A 286 -24.28 -10.47 2.86
C ILE A 286 -25.28 -10.54 4.00
N GLU A 287 -24.87 -11.08 5.14
CA GLU A 287 -25.69 -11.13 6.35
C GLU A 287 -25.29 -10.03 7.34
N SER A 288 -26.28 -9.49 8.04
CA SER A 288 -26.05 -8.65 9.22
C SER A 288 -25.60 -9.54 10.37
N ILE A 289 -24.55 -9.19 11.06
CA ILE A 289 -24.09 -9.85 12.30
C ILE A 289 -24.66 -9.13 13.49
#